data_ccc79ff038d273c95ac9d80e4675b6c9
#
_entry.id   ccc79ff038d273c95ac9d80e4675b6c9
#
_cell.length_a   1.000
_cell.length_b   1.000
_cell.length_c   1.000
_cell.angle_alpha   90.00
_cell.angle_beta   90.00
_cell.angle_gamma   90.00
#
_symmetry.space_group_name_H-M   'P 1'
#
loop_
_entity.id
_entity.type
_entity.pdbx_description
1 polymer ?
#
loop_
_entity_poly.entity_id
_entity_poly.type
_entity_poly.pdbx_seq_one_letter_code
_entity_poly.pdbx_strand_id
1 'polypeptide(L)'
;MISSRPRGFIMSVNKVILVGRLGRDPETRYTSSGQAVCNFTLATDDTYKDRAGERQKRTEWHRIVAWGKKAEFAQQYLHKGSLIYVEGRIQTRQWDDKEGQKRTTVEIVANDFRFVGERRDASAAAAGAGVSAASADADVQSPAPAAEEAPAPEVSDEDIPF
;
A
#
# COMPACT_ATOMS: atom_id res chain seq x y z
N MET A 1 -10.60 55.12 12.88
CA MET A 1 -11.54 53.99 13.17
C MET A 1 -10.95 52.75 12.53
N ILE A 2 -10.31 51.90 13.32
CA ILE A 2 -9.69 50.66 12.88
C ILE A 2 -10.77 49.58 12.92
N SER A 3 -11.29 49.23 11.74
CA SER A 3 -12.25 48.14 11.60
C SER A 3 -11.52 46.79 11.83
N SER A 4 -11.66 46.27 13.05
CA SER A 4 -11.23 44.91 13.37
C SER A 4 -12.16 43.92 12.66
N ARG A 5 -11.70 43.36 11.55
CA ARG A 5 -12.35 42.20 10.96
C ARG A 5 -12.25 41.04 11.98
N PRO A 6 -13.34 40.43 12.38
CA PRO A 6 -13.27 39.23 13.21
C PRO A 6 -12.45 38.20 12.46
N ARG A 7 -11.40 37.67 13.08
CA ARG A 7 -10.72 36.48 12.59
C ARG A 7 -11.74 35.35 12.67
N GLY A 8 -12.35 35.07 11.50
CA GLY A 8 -13.30 33.97 11.39
C GLY A 8 -12.60 32.69 11.84
N PHE A 9 -13.12 32.06 12.85
CA PHE A 9 -12.75 30.69 13.23
C PHE A 9 -13.07 29.80 12.03
N ILE A 10 -12.03 29.30 11.35
CA ILE A 10 -12.22 28.29 10.31
C ILE A 10 -12.50 26.97 11.03
N MET A 11 -13.78 26.66 11.21
CA MET A 11 -14.24 25.41 11.81
C MET A 11 -14.43 24.35 10.72
N SER A 12 -13.34 23.98 10.05
CA SER A 12 -13.38 22.93 9.04
C SER A 12 -12.20 21.99 9.19
N VAL A 13 -12.44 20.70 8.96
CA VAL A 13 -11.42 19.66 8.94
C VAL A 13 -11.49 18.96 7.58
N ASN A 14 -10.34 18.82 6.95
CA ASN A 14 -10.18 18.02 5.73
C ASN A 14 -8.95 17.13 5.93
N LYS A 15 -9.19 15.93 6.43
CA LYS A 15 -8.14 14.95 6.76
C LYS A 15 -8.55 13.58 6.26
N VAL A 16 -7.62 12.89 5.62
CA VAL A 16 -7.75 11.50 5.18
C VAL A 16 -6.60 10.71 5.75
N ILE A 17 -6.91 9.53 6.26
CA ILE A 17 -5.94 8.55 6.75
C ILE A 17 -6.25 7.23 6.04
N LEU A 18 -5.25 6.67 5.35
CA LEU A 18 -5.39 5.42 4.63
C LEU A 18 -4.21 4.50 4.96
N VAL A 19 -4.51 3.21 5.07
CA VAL A 19 -3.50 2.15 5.06
C VAL A 19 -3.87 1.20 3.93
N GLY A 20 -2.95 1.00 2.99
CA GLY A 20 -3.25 0.19 1.82
C GLY A 20 -2.01 -0.18 1.02
N ARG A 21 -2.21 -0.90 -0.07
CA ARG A 21 -1.13 -1.33 -0.97
C ARG A 21 -1.13 -0.53 -2.25
N LEU A 22 0.08 -0.22 -2.76
CA LEU A 22 0.22 0.39 -4.07
C LEU A 22 -0.24 -0.58 -5.16
N GLY A 23 -1.08 -0.09 -6.06
CA GLY A 23 -1.56 -0.86 -7.21
C GLY A 23 -0.58 -0.90 -8.37
N ARG A 24 0.28 0.12 -8.48
CA ARG A 24 1.31 0.27 -9.50
C ARG A 24 2.48 1.07 -8.95
N ASP A 25 3.60 1.07 -9.69
CA ASP A 25 4.75 1.89 -9.35
C ASP A 25 4.39 3.38 -9.43
N PRO A 26 4.99 4.22 -8.56
CA PRO A 26 4.76 5.65 -8.56
C PRO A 26 5.26 6.32 -9.85
N GLU A 27 4.47 7.21 -10.40
CA GLU A 27 4.83 8.02 -11.57
C GLU A 27 5.21 9.43 -11.13
N THR A 28 6.46 9.82 -11.33
CA THR A 28 6.94 11.16 -10.98
C THR A 28 7.09 12.01 -12.23
N ARG A 29 6.64 13.26 -12.15
CA ARG A 29 6.78 14.30 -13.16
C ARG A 29 7.31 15.55 -12.48
N TYR A 30 7.92 16.43 -13.28
CA TYR A 30 8.38 17.73 -12.82
C TYR A 30 7.50 18.83 -13.42
N THR A 31 7.10 19.77 -12.60
CA THR A 31 6.39 20.97 -13.06
C THR A 31 7.35 21.89 -13.83
N SER A 32 6.81 22.88 -14.53
CA SER A 32 7.62 23.92 -15.20
C SER A 32 8.52 24.71 -14.24
N SER A 33 8.15 24.75 -12.96
CA SER A 33 8.96 25.35 -11.88
C SER A 33 10.01 24.40 -11.28
N GLY A 34 10.16 23.17 -11.83
CA GLY A 34 11.13 22.18 -11.35
C GLY A 34 10.70 21.40 -10.10
N GLN A 35 9.46 21.57 -9.63
CA GLN A 35 8.97 20.85 -8.48
C GLN A 35 8.53 19.43 -8.86
N ALA A 36 9.01 18.42 -8.12
CA ALA A 36 8.60 17.05 -8.31
C ALA A 36 7.14 16.83 -7.87
N VAL A 37 6.38 16.09 -8.66
CA VAL A 37 5.02 15.65 -8.38
C VAL A 37 4.93 14.17 -8.68
N CYS A 38 4.58 13.37 -7.69
CA CYS A 38 4.43 11.93 -7.82
C CYS A 38 2.97 11.51 -7.67
N ASN A 39 2.49 10.71 -8.62
CA ASN A 39 1.15 10.16 -8.62
C ASN A 39 1.22 8.65 -8.44
N PHE A 40 0.43 8.12 -7.53
CA PHE A 40 0.28 6.68 -7.35
C PHE A 40 -1.14 6.33 -6.91
N THR A 41 -1.50 5.05 -7.05
CA THR A 41 -2.80 4.52 -6.63
C THR A 41 -2.63 3.63 -5.42
N LEU A 42 -3.52 3.78 -4.45
CA LEU A 42 -3.56 3.00 -3.23
C LEU A 42 -4.86 2.20 -3.17
N ALA A 43 -4.75 0.90 -2.95
CA ALA A 43 -5.88 0.02 -2.73
C ALA A 43 -6.14 -0.16 -1.24
N THR A 44 -7.39 0.06 -0.84
CA THR A 44 -7.89 -0.31 0.49
C THR A 44 -8.96 -1.36 0.34
N ASP A 45 -8.86 -2.43 1.10
CA ASP A 45 -9.82 -3.54 1.08
C ASP A 45 -10.80 -3.41 2.24
N ASP A 46 -12.07 -3.51 1.94
CA ASP A 46 -13.16 -3.59 2.91
C ASP A 46 -13.89 -4.92 2.78
N THR A 47 -14.33 -5.47 3.89
CA THR A 47 -15.08 -6.72 3.91
C THR A 47 -16.42 -6.47 4.58
N TYR A 48 -17.50 -6.70 3.85
CA TYR A 48 -18.85 -6.55 4.36
C TYR A 48 -19.67 -7.83 4.17
N LYS A 49 -20.74 -7.98 4.93
CA LYS A 49 -21.72 -9.06 4.74
C LYS A 49 -22.84 -8.55 3.84
N ASP A 50 -23.17 -9.32 2.80
CA ASP A 50 -24.31 -9.04 1.96
C ASP A 50 -25.64 -9.42 2.66
N ARG A 51 -26.76 -9.20 1.95
CA ARG A 51 -28.09 -9.53 2.48
C ARG A 51 -28.32 -11.02 2.69
N ALA A 52 -27.55 -11.87 2.04
CA ALA A 52 -27.58 -13.33 2.19
C ALA A 52 -26.68 -13.82 3.35
N GLY A 53 -25.95 -12.91 4.00
CA GLY A 53 -25.02 -13.21 5.09
C GLY A 53 -23.64 -13.64 4.62
N GLU A 54 -23.36 -13.62 3.32
CA GLU A 54 -22.08 -13.98 2.75
C GLU A 54 -21.08 -12.83 2.88
N ARG A 55 -19.81 -13.18 3.11
CA ARG A 55 -18.72 -12.20 3.17
C ARG A 55 -18.30 -11.79 1.76
N GLN A 56 -18.47 -10.52 1.44
CA GLN A 56 -18.03 -9.90 0.20
C GLN A 56 -16.83 -9.00 0.47
N LYS A 57 -15.86 -9.03 -0.45
CA LYS A 57 -14.69 -8.14 -0.42
C LYS A 57 -14.85 -7.05 -1.46
N ARG A 58 -14.63 -5.81 -1.06
CA ARG A 58 -14.63 -4.63 -1.94
C ARG A 58 -13.29 -3.92 -1.83
N THR A 59 -12.68 -3.62 -2.96
CA THR A 59 -11.45 -2.83 -3.04
C THR A 59 -11.77 -1.43 -3.55
N GLU A 60 -11.38 -0.42 -2.78
CA GLU A 60 -11.43 0.97 -3.20
C GLU A 60 -10.06 1.47 -3.63
N TRP A 61 -10.03 2.18 -4.76
CA TRP A 61 -8.82 2.73 -5.34
C TRP A 61 -8.74 4.23 -5.13
N HIS A 62 -7.72 4.66 -4.42
CA HIS A 62 -7.48 6.07 -4.11
C HIS A 62 -6.34 6.61 -4.97
N ARG A 63 -6.54 7.80 -5.56
CA ARG A 63 -5.49 8.54 -6.26
C ARG A 63 -4.75 9.40 -5.26
N ILE A 64 -3.45 9.18 -5.12
CA ILE A 64 -2.60 9.90 -4.19
C ILE A 64 -1.63 10.77 -4.99
N VAL A 65 -1.48 12.01 -4.56
CA VAL A 65 -0.55 12.99 -5.14
C VAL A 65 0.41 13.46 -4.06
N ALA A 66 1.70 13.25 -4.27
CA ALA A 66 2.77 13.74 -3.40
C ALA A 66 3.57 14.83 -4.09
N TRP A 67 4.07 15.80 -3.33
CA TRP A 67 4.79 16.96 -3.83
C TRP A 67 6.19 17.08 -3.24
N GLY A 68 7.12 17.66 -4.01
CA GLY A 68 8.48 18.01 -3.59
C GLY A 68 9.27 16.79 -3.08
N LYS A 69 9.95 16.92 -1.96
CA LYS A 69 10.78 15.87 -1.38
C LYS A 69 10.03 14.56 -1.14
N LYS A 70 8.72 14.63 -0.87
CA LYS A 70 7.89 13.43 -0.70
C LYS A 70 7.63 12.73 -2.03
N ALA A 71 7.52 13.46 -3.12
CA ALA A 71 7.42 12.89 -4.45
C ALA A 71 8.70 12.14 -4.83
N GLU A 72 9.87 12.72 -4.56
CA GLU A 72 11.17 12.10 -4.79
C GLU A 72 11.35 10.83 -3.93
N PHE A 73 10.98 10.91 -2.66
CA PHE A 73 11.01 9.76 -1.76
C PHE A 73 10.08 8.64 -2.25
N ALA A 74 8.87 9.00 -2.70
CA ALA A 74 7.92 8.03 -3.23
C ALA A 74 8.49 7.30 -4.45
N GLN A 75 9.10 8.03 -5.38
CA GLN A 75 9.74 7.47 -6.57
C GLN A 75 10.88 6.51 -6.23
N GLN A 76 11.68 6.83 -5.21
CA GLN A 76 12.88 6.07 -4.87
C GLN A 76 12.57 4.80 -4.08
N TYR A 77 11.56 4.83 -3.23
CA TYR A 77 11.35 3.77 -2.23
C TYR A 77 10.01 3.03 -2.35
N LEU A 78 9.03 3.58 -3.03
CA LEU A 78 7.73 2.94 -3.18
C LEU A 78 7.69 2.13 -4.47
N HIS A 79 7.12 0.92 -4.38
CA HIS A 79 6.93 0.01 -5.51
C HIS A 79 5.52 -0.58 -5.47
N LYS A 80 5.06 -1.11 -6.58
CA LYS A 80 3.81 -1.88 -6.65
C LYS A 80 3.76 -2.92 -5.52
N GLY A 81 2.66 -2.97 -4.80
CA GLY A 81 2.43 -3.87 -3.68
C GLY A 81 2.96 -3.40 -2.33
N SER A 82 3.74 -2.31 -2.26
CA SER A 82 4.19 -1.72 -0.99
C SER A 82 2.99 -1.38 -0.11
N LEU A 83 3.02 -1.82 1.14
CA LEU A 83 2.03 -1.47 2.15
C LEU A 83 2.46 -0.18 2.83
N ILE A 84 1.64 0.85 2.72
CA ILE A 84 1.94 2.18 3.27
C ILE A 84 0.76 2.76 4.05
N TYR A 85 1.08 3.56 5.04
CA TYR A 85 0.21 4.53 5.68
C TYR A 85 0.31 5.85 4.93
N VAL A 86 -0.81 6.47 4.64
CA VAL A 86 -0.89 7.80 4.01
C VAL A 86 -1.78 8.70 4.85
N GLU A 87 -1.30 9.89 5.16
CA GLU A 87 -2.07 10.97 5.75
C GLU A 87 -2.10 12.14 4.79
N GLY A 88 -3.28 12.71 4.55
CA GLY A 88 -3.45 13.79 3.61
C GLY A 88 -4.79 14.49 3.72
N ARG A 89 -5.15 15.21 2.66
CA ARG A 89 -6.44 15.87 2.51
C ARG A 89 -7.07 15.52 1.16
N ILE A 90 -8.39 15.52 1.10
CA ILE A 90 -9.13 15.39 -0.17
C ILE A 90 -9.04 16.71 -0.94
N GLN A 91 -8.75 16.61 -2.22
CA GLN A 91 -8.80 17.70 -3.15
C GLN A 91 -9.57 17.28 -4.38
N THR A 92 -10.55 18.09 -4.77
CA THR A 92 -11.31 17.89 -5.99
C THR A 92 -10.75 18.82 -7.06
N ARG A 93 -10.40 18.25 -8.21
CA ARG A 93 -9.92 18.99 -9.38
C ARG A 93 -10.91 18.85 -10.51
N GLN A 94 -11.30 19.97 -11.10
CA GLN A 94 -12.07 20.03 -12.34
C GLN A 94 -11.16 20.31 -13.51
N TRP A 95 -11.38 19.65 -14.61
CA TRP A 95 -10.64 19.85 -15.86
C TRP A 95 -11.55 19.58 -17.05
N ASP A 96 -11.28 20.23 -18.16
CA ASP A 96 -12.03 20.04 -19.39
C ASP A 96 -11.34 18.94 -20.21
N ASP A 97 -12.11 17.93 -20.64
CA ASP A 97 -11.59 16.88 -21.51
C ASP A 97 -11.46 17.38 -22.96
N LYS A 98 -10.95 16.52 -23.83
CA LYS A 98 -10.74 16.85 -25.24
C LYS A 98 -12.02 17.19 -26.00
N GLU A 99 -13.17 16.81 -25.45
CA GLU A 99 -14.51 17.03 -25.98
C GLU A 99 -15.18 18.27 -25.38
N GLY A 100 -14.46 19.03 -24.53
CA GLY A 100 -14.96 20.21 -23.83
C GLY A 100 -15.90 19.89 -22.65
N GLN A 101 -15.97 18.63 -22.21
CA GLN A 101 -16.79 18.25 -21.07
C GLN A 101 -16.01 18.46 -19.78
N LYS A 102 -16.67 19.03 -18.77
CA LYS A 102 -16.10 19.20 -17.43
C LYS A 102 -16.04 17.85 -16.71
N ARG A 103 -14.84 17.42 -16.42
CA ARG A 103 -14.56 16.22 -15.61
C ARG A 103 -14.10 16.61 -14.22
N THR A 104 -14.53 15.82 -13.28
CA THR A 104 -14.14 15.98 -11.87
C THR A 104 -13.31 14.79 -11.44
N THR A 105 -12.14 15.06 -10.89
CA THR A 105 -11.28 14.03 -10.32
C THR A 105 -11.09 14.32 -8.84
N VAL A 106 -11.30 13.31 -8.01
CA VAL A 106 -11.01 13.37 -6.58
C VAL A 106 -9.62 12.79 -6.35
N GLU A 107 -8.75 13.56 -5.71
CA GLU A 107 -7.38 13.21 -5.41
C GLU A 107 -7.10 13.43 -3.93
N ILE A 108 -6.19 12.67 -3.36
CA ILE A 108 -5.72 12.84 -2.00
C ILE A 108 -4.30 13.42 -2.07
N VAL A 109 -4.15 14.63 -1.59
CA VAL A 109 -2.83 15.26 -1.47
C VAL A 109 -2.17 14.75 -0.20
N ALA A 110 -1.11 13.96 -0.36
CA ALA A 110 -0.39 13.37 0.76
C ALA A 110 0.42 14.42 1.51
N ASN A 111 0.13 14.58 2.79
CA ASN A 111 0.91 15.40 3.71
C ASN A 111 2.04 14.59 4.33
N ASP A 112 1.80 13.30 4.60
CA ASP A 112 2.79 12.35 5.10
C ASP A 112 2.46 10.93 4.65
N PHE A 113 3.49 10.08 4.54
CA PHE A 113 3.31 8.65 4.33
C PHE A 113 4.49 7.88 4.90
N ARG A 114 4.23 6.64 5.34
CA ARG A 114 5.19 5.76 5.99
C ARG A 114 4.99 4.33 5.54
N PHE A 115 6.05 3.56 5.49
CA PHE A 115 5.95 2.12 5.32
C PHE A 115 5.28 1.49 6.55
N VAL A 116 4.35 0.59 6.29
CA VAL A 116 3.67 -0.23 7.29
C VAL A 116 3.93 -1.68 6.91
N GLY A 117 4.91 -2.30 7.51
CA GLY A 117 5.31 -3.67 7.19
C GLY A 117 6.80 -3.79 6.86
N GLU A 118 7.27 -5.01 6.70
CA GLU A 118 8.66 -5.30 6.39
C GLU A 118 9.05 -4.69 5.04
N ARG A 119 10.16 -3.98 5.01
CA ARG A 119 10.88 -3.68 3.78
C ARG A 119 11.20 -5.03 3.13
N ARG A 120 10.60 -5.32 2.00
CA ARG A 120 11.19 -6.30 1.10
C ARG A 120 12.43 -5.63 0.54
N ASP A 121 13.56 -5.91 1.16
CA ASP A 121 14.85 -5.53 0.61
C ASP A 121 14.92 -6.11 -0.80
N ALA A 122 15.18 -5.25 -1.78
CA ALA A 122 15.35 -5.62 -3.19
C ALA A 122 16.52 -6.60 -3.44
N SER A 123 17.19 -7.03 -2.37
CA SER A 123 18.28 -7.99 -2.34
C SER A 123 17.84 -9.46 -2.52
N ALA A 124 16.55 -9.78 -2.35
CA ALA A 124 16.09 -11.18 -2.43
C ALA A 124 15.72 -11.63 -3.86
N ALA A 125 15.71 -10.74 -4.85
CA ALA A 125 15.38 -11.08 -6.24
C ALA A 125 16.60 -11.48 -7.09
N ALA A 126 17.82 -11.38 -6.56
CA ALA A 126 19.04 -11.70 -7.30
C ALA A 126 19.68 -13.06 -6.95
N ALA A 127 19.09 -13.83 -6.04
CA ALA A 127 19.68 -15.12 -5.60
C ALA A 127 18.99 -16.37 -6.21
N GLY A 128 18.20 -16.20 -7.26
CA GLY A 128 17.44 -17.29 -7.88
C GLY A 128 17.82 -17.66 -9.30
N ALA A 129 18.99 -17.24 -9.81
CA ALA A 129 19.44 -17.65 -11.14
C ALA A 129 20.90 -18.09 -11.11
N GLY A 130 21.10 -19.40 -11.09
CA GLY A 130 22.38 -20.00 -11.40
C GLY A 130 22.81 -21.03 -10.37
N VAL A 131 22.54 -22.27 -10.69
CA VAL A 131 23.50 -23.33 -10.99
C VAL A 131 22.70 -24.59 -11.42
N SER A 132 22.64 -24.75 -12.70
CA SER A 132 22.49 -26.08 -13.29
C SER A 132 23.90 -26.47 -13.74
N ALA A 133 24.43 -27.56 -13.29
CA ALA A 133 25.10 -28.55 -14.07
C ALA A 133 25.94 -29.52 -13.23
N ALA A 134 25.72 -30.74 -13.56
CA ALA A 134 26.67 -31.85 -13.74
C ALA A 134 26.96 -32.75 -12.54
N SER A 135 26.27 -33.90 -12.55
CA SER A 135 26.85 -35.24 -12.77
C SER A 135 27.85 -35.81 -11.75
N ALA A 136 27.45 -36.87 -11.15
CA ALA A 136 28.04 -38.21 -11.25
C ALA A 136 27.90 -39.03 -9.96
N ASP A 137 27.15 -40.10 -10.06
CA ASP A 137 27.45 -41.48 -9.67
C ASP A 137 28.14 -41.73 -8.32
N ALA A 138 27.48 -42.48 -7.49
CA ALA A 138 27.89 -43.72 -6.86
C ALA A 138 26.97 -44.10 -5.68
N ASP A 139 26.15 -45.09 -5.93
CA ASP A 139 25.90 -46.32 -5.17
C ASP A 139 26.25 -46.36 -3.68
N VAL A 140 25.31 -46.90 -2.90
CA VAL A 140 25.41 -47.91 -1.86
C VAL A 140 24.40 -47.70 -0.69
N GLN A 141 23.40 -48.58 -0.72
CA GLN A 141 22.77 -49.31 0.40
C GLN A 141 22.07 -48.56 1.56
N SER A 142 20.79 -48.83 1.56
CA SER A 142 19.85 -48.88 2.72
C SER A 142 20.33 -49.87 3.83
N PRO A 143 19.93 -49.72 5.08
CA PRO A 143 18.55 -50.02 5.48
C PRO A 143 17.95 -49.14 6.58
N ALA A 144 16.64 -49.11 6.62
CA ALA A 144 15.83 -48.68 7.76
C ALA A 144 15.96 -49.67 8.91
N PRO A 145 15.65 -49.21 10.16
CA PRO A 145 14.33 -49.54 10.68
C PRO A 145 13.68 -48.48 11.61
N ALA A 146 12.35 -48.48 11.52
CA ALA A 146 11.31 -48.52 12.58
C ALA A 146 11.28 -47.42 13.65
N ALA A 147 10.13 -46.70 13.59
CA ALA A 147 9.18 -46.47 14.70
C ALA A 147 9.67 -45.73 15.95
N GLU A 148 9.11 -44.53 16.18
CA GLU A 148 8.38 -44.32 17.44
C GLU A 148 7.48 -43.08 17.30
N GLU A 149 6.23 -43.37 17.41
CA GLU A 149 5.09 -42.48 17.49
C GLU A 149 5.11 -41.79 18.86
N ALA A 150 5.12 -40.47 18.92
CA ALA A 150 4.84 -39.73 20.13
C ALA A 150 3.65 -38.78 19.88
N PRO A 151 2.64 -38.78 20.76
CA PRO A 151 1.37 -38.13 20.52
C PRO A 151 1.44 -36.61 20.68
N ALA A 152 0.70 -35.90 19.82
CA ALA A 152 0.45 -34.47 19.90
C ALA A 152 -0.31 -34.11 21.19
N PRO A 153 -0.01 -33.02 21.88
CA PRO A 153 -0.86 -32.51 22.93
C PRO A 153 -2.11 -31.85 22.34
N GLU A 154 -3.26 -32.36 22.78
CA GLU A 154 -4.56 -31.70 22.60
C GLU A 154 -4.56 -30.36 23.35
N VAL A 155 -4.78 -29.27 22.65
CA VAL A 155 -4.99 -27.95 23.25
C VAL A 155 -6.49 -27.79 23.47
N SER A 156 -6.91 -27.82 24.74
CA SER A 156 -8.27 -27.58 25.15
C SER A 156 -8.68 -26.12 25.01
N ASP A 157 -9.90 -25.93 24.55
CA ASP A 157 -10.59 -24.67 24.18
C ASP A 157 -10.98 -23.76 25.37
N GLU A 158 -10.21 -23.69 26.46
CA GLU A 158 -10.68 -23.03 27.68
C GLU A 158 -9.84 -21.87 28.23
N ASP A 159 -8.93 -21.27 27.45
CA ASP A 159 -8.14 -20.14 27.91
C ASP A 159 -8.12 -18.98 26.90
N ILE A 160 -9.28 -18.36 26.68
CA ILE A 160 -9.33 -17.01 26.07
C ILE A 160 -10.04 -16.08 27.06
N PRO A 161 -9.31 -15.23 27.80
CA PRO A 161 -9.93 -14.15 28.54
C PRO A 161 -10.27 -12.98 27.58
N PHE A 162 -11.49 -12.49 27.72
CA PHE A 162 -12.02 -11.31 27.05
C PHE A 162 -11.33 -10.02 27.51
#